data_a097d77d9a5600ec7276e466139ee94c
#
_entry.id   a097d77d9a5600ec7276e466139ee94c
#
_cell.length_a   1.000
_cell.length_b   1.000
_cell.length_c   1.000
_cell.angle_alpha   90.00
_cell.angle_beta   90.00
_cell.angle_gamma   90.00
#
_symmetry.space_group_name_H-M   'P 1'
#
loop_
_entity.id
_entity.type
_entity.pdbx_description
1 polymer ?
#
loop_
_entity_poly.entity_id
_entity_poly.type
_entity_poly.pdbx_seq_one_letter_code
_entity_poly.pdbx_strand_id
1 'polypeptide(L)'
;MDFDFQDFAGGYLRDLQRTLEDLSRDDLESLYDEVVSAIGRDATIHFVGNGGSAATPSHSAGDWSKELRVRTISHVDNVASLTAFANDVSYEDVFVGQLTTFLRDGDLVIGFSGSGTSENVIRALEFARDRSCRTAAITGDYRGGGGGKLPSIVDACLVVPSHSMERIEDLQLIVNHVIKEQ
;
A
#
# COMPACT_ATOMS: atom_id res chain seq x y z
N MET A 1 20.89 -31.48 9.43
CA MET A 1 21.58 -30.18 9.66
C MET A 1 20.79 -29.49 10.74
N ASP A 2 21.44 -29.12 11.82
CA ASP A 2 20.78 -28.36 12.87
C ASP A 2 20.52 -26.93 12.34
N PHE A 3 19.34 -26.40 12.62
CA PHE A 3 18.96 -25.04 12.21
C PHE A 3 19.72 -24.03 13.08
N ASP A 4 20.53 -23.18 12.43
CA ASP A 4 21.22 -22.07 13.09
C ASP A 4 20.44 -20.77 12.92
N PHE A 5 19.77 -20.35 14.00
CA PHE A 5 18.97 -19.15 14.01
C PHE A 5 19.82 -17.88 13.84
N GLN A 6 21.04 -17.83 14.36
CA GLN A 6 21.91 -16.64 14.26
C GLN A 6 22.34 -16.41 12.81
N ASP A 7 22.72 -17.46 12.11
CA ASP A 7 23.08 -17.37 10.69
C ASP A 7 21.86 -16.99 9.83
N PHE A 8 20.71 -17.61 10.08
CA PHE A 8 19.45 -17.27 9.42
C PHE A 8 19.06 -15.80 9.64
N ALA A 9 19.06 -15.32 10.89
CA ALA A 9 18.71 -13.94 11.22
C ALA A 9 19.70 -12.96 10.59
N GLY A 10 20.99 -13.26 10.63
CA GLY A 10 22.02 -12.47 9.95
C GLY A 10 21.80 -12.38 8.44
N GLY A 11 21.39 -13.48 7.80
CA GLY A 11 21.01 -13.54 6.39
C GLY A 11 19.80 -12.66 6.08
N TYR A 12 18.76 -12.76 6.90
CA TYR A 12 17.57 -11.93 6.79
C TYR A 12 17.88 -10.42 6.80
N LEU A 13 18.67 -9.99 7.80
CA LEU A 13 19.01 -8.57 7.95
C LEU A 13 19.88 -8.04 6.79
N ARG A 14 20.84 -8.83 6.31
CA ARG A 14 21.64 -8.45 5.14
C ARG A 14 20.79 -8.32 3.86
N ASP A 15 19.82 -9.22 3.68
CA ASP A 15 18.91 -9.18 2.54
C ASP A 15 17.99 -7.96 2.60
N LEU A 16 17.45 -7.65 3.78
CA LEU A 16 16.65 -6.43 4.02
C LEU A 16 17.46 -5.16 3.72
N GLN A 17 18.70 -5.07 4.21
CA GLN A 17 19.59 -3.94 3.94
C GLN A 17 19.83 -3.76 2.43
N ARG A 18 20.12 -4.83 1.69
CA ARG A 18 20.30 -4.78 0.24
C ARG A 18 19.03 -4.30 -0.46
N THR A 19 17.87 -4.82 -0.08
CA THR A 19 16.59 -4.40 -0.67
C THR A 19 16.33 -2.91 -0.44
N LEU A 20 16.71 -2.35 0.70
CA LEU A 20 16.63 -0.92 0.98
C LEU A 20 17.59 -0.09 0.11
N GLU A 21 18.81 -0.58 -0.11
CA GLU A 21 19.83 0.09 -0.95
C GLU A 21 19.39 0.12 -2.43
N ASP A 22 18.75 -0.94 -2.90
CA ASP A 22 18.28 -1.12 -4.28
C ASP A 22 16.91 -0.45 -4.56
N LEU A 23 16.27 0.14 -3.53
CA LEU A 23 14.97 0.81 -3.69
C LEU A 23 15.07 2.03 -4.60
N SER A 24 14.19 2.13 -5.60
CA SER A 24 14.11 3.27 -6.51
C SER A 24 13.79 4.57 -5.76
N ARG A 25 14.72 5.53 -5.78
CA ARG A 25 14.52 6.84 -5.16
C ARG A 25 13.54 7.70 -5.95
N ASP A 26 13.54 7.58 -7.27
CA ASP A 26 12.64 8.33 -8.16
C ASP A 26 11.18 7.88 -7.96
N ASP A 27 10.94 6.57 -7.80
CA ASP A 27 9.60 6.06 -7.51
C ASP A 27 9.13 6.46 -6.10
N LEU A 28 10.06 6.48 -5.13
CA LEU A 28 9.76 6.93 -3.77
C LEU A 28 9.40 8.44 -3.76
N GLU A 29 10.14 9.27 -4.50
CA GLU A 29 9.84 10.69 -4.67
C GLU A 29 8.48 10.90 -5.35
N SER A 30 8.20 10.15 -6.42
CA SER A 30 6.89 10.21 -7.10
C SER A 30 5.72 9.86 -6.16
N LEU A 31 5.90 8.87 -5.31
CA LEU A 31 4.89 8.51 -4.30
C LEU A 31 4.73 9.61 -3.25
N TYR A 32 5.82 10.20 -2.79
CA TYR A 32 5.83 11.33 -1.87
C TYR A 32 5.10 12.55 -2.46
N ASP A 33 5.35 12.87 -3.73
CA ASP A 33 4.70 13.99 -4.42
C ASP A 33 3.18 13.84 -4.50
N GLU A 34 2.67 12.62 -4.73
CA GLU A 34 1.23 12.36 -4.69
C GLU A 34 0.63 12.62 -3.30
N VAL A 35 1.35 12.22 -2.25
CA VAL A 35 0.90 12.45 -0.86
C VAL A 35 0.90 13.95 -0.53
N VAL A 36 1.99 14.67 -0.82
CA VAL A 36 2.09 16.12 -0.60
C VAL A 36 1.03 16.87 -1.38
N SER A 37 0.82 16.48 -2.63
CA SER A 37 -0.23 17.06 -3.48
C SER A 37 -1.63 16.83 -2.89
N ALA A 38 -1.92 15.64 -2.37
CA ALA A 38 -3.19 15.34 -1.70
C ALA A 38 -3.38 16.19 -0.43
N ILE A 39 -2.34 16.32 0.39
CA ILE A 39 -2.36 17.17 1.59
C ILE A 39 -2.62 18.63 1.20
N GLY A 40 -1.93 19.14 0.18
CA GLY A 40 -2.08 20.53 -0.29
C GLY A 40 -3.48 20.86 -0.82
N ARG A 41 -4.22 19.86 -1.29
CA ARG A 41 -5.62 20.01 -1.73
C ARG A 41 -6.64 19.76 -0.62
N ASP A 42 -6.19 19.46 0.60
CA ASP A 42 -7.06 19.01 1.71
C ASP A 42 -7.89 17.76 1.35
N ALA A 43 -7.30 16.85 0.55
CA ALA A 43 -7.92 15.61 0.13
C ALA A 43 -7.92 14.57 1.25
N THR A 44 -8.80 13.59 1.18
CA THR A 44 -8.74 12.40 2.02
C THR A 44 -7.81 11.37 1.38
N ILE A 45 -6.94 10.75 2.16
CA ILE A 45 -6.09 9.65 1.72
C ILE A 45 -6.70 8.34 2.18
N HIS A 46 -7.05 7.49 1.22
CA HIS A 46 -7.65 6.19 1.45
C HIS A 46 -6.59 5.09 1.29
N PHE A 47 -6.56 4.16 2.23
CA PHE A 47 -5.63 3.03 2.20
C PHE A 47 -6.37 1.70 2.04
N VAL A 48 -5.86 0.84 1.16
CA VAL A 48 -6.38 -0.51 0.91
C VAL A 48 -5.24 -1.53 0.83
N GLY A 49 -5.47 -2.77 1.27
CA GLY A 49 -4.47 -3.85 1.23
C GLY A 49 -4.97 -5.13 1.88
N ASN A 50 -4.24 -6.22 1.76
CA ASN A 50 -4.60 -7.54 2.29
C ASN A 50 -3.48 -8.13 3.17
N GLY A 51 -3.84 -8.92 4.16
CA GLY A 51 -2.88 -9.67 4.99
C GLY A 51 -1.87 -8.75 5.69
N GLY A 52 -0.58 -9.00 5.54
CA GLY A 52 0.49 -8.13 6.05
C GLY A 52 0.47 -6.75 5.40
N SER A 53 0.14 -6.69 4.10
CA SER A 53 -0.11 -5.42 3.39
C SER A 53 -1.42 -4.72 3.81
N ALA A 54 -2.21 -5.24 4.77
CA ALA A 54 -3.31 -4.54 5.43
C ALA A 54 -2.87 -3.90 6.76
N ALA A 55 -1.83 -4.45 7.40
CA ALA A 55 -1.31 -3.89 8.65
C ALA A 55 -0.71 -2.48 8.44
N THR A 56 0.03 -2.28 7.35
CA THR A 56 0.57 -0.96 6.99
C THR A 56 -0.52 0.08 6.73
N PRO A 57 -1.58 -0.15 5.92
CA PRO A 57 -2.75 0.72 5.82
C PRO A 57 -3.35 1.18 7.14
N SER A 58 -3.60 0.25 8.06
CA SER A 58 -4.16 0.55 9.37
C SER A 58 -3.23 1.46 10.19
N HIS A 59 -1.94 1.11 10.25
CA HIS A 59 -0.92 1.90 10.91
C HIS A 59 -0.77 3.30 10.28
N SER A 60 -0.69 3.37 8.95
CA SER A 60 -0.56 4.63 8.21
C SER A 60 -1.71 5.60 8.49
N ALA A 61 -2.94 5.10 8.47
CA ALA A 61 -4.11 5.94 8.74
C ALA A 61 -4.07 6.53 10.16
N GLY A 62 -3.67 5.75 11.16
CA GLY A 62 -3.51 6.20 12.53
C GLY A 62 -2.42 7.25 12.68
N ASP A 63 -1.22 6.96 12.17
CA ASP A 63 -0.06 7.83 12.27
C ASP A 63 -0.26 9.18 11.58
N TRP A 64 -0.70 9.16 10.32
CA TRP A 64 -0.82 10.38 9.52
C TRP A 64 -1.95 11.28 10.03
N SER A 65 -3.08 10.70 10.47
CA SER A 65 -4.15 11.49 11.07
C SER A 65 -3.73 12.12 12.39
N LYS A 66 -3.00 11.38 13.24
CA LYS A 66 -2.55 11.84 14.54
C LYS A 66 -1.45 12.91 14.45
N GLU A 67 -0.42 12.66 13.64
CA GLU A 67 0.80 13.46 13.62
C GLU A 67 0.77 14.55 12.54
N LEU A 68 0.31 14.24 11.34
CA LEU A 68 0.25 15.17 10.22
C LEU A 68 -1.10 15.93 10.13
N ARG A 69 -2.10 15.52 10.90
CA ARG A 69 -3.46 16.08 10.85
C ARG A 69 -4.14 15.95 9.47
N VAL A 70 -3.75 14.95 8.71
CA VAL A 70 -4.30 14.63 7.40
C VAL A 70 -5.54 13.75 7.57
N ARG A 71 -6.55 13.97 6.75
CA ARG A 71 -7.72 13.08 6.70
C ARG A 71 -7.31 11.76 6.04
N THR A 72 -7.39 10.69 6.79
CA THR A 72 -7.05 9.34 6.33
C THR A 72 -8.13 8.34 6.68
N ILE A 73 -8.35 7.39 5.80
CA ILE A 73 -9.28 6.26 6.02
C ILE A 73 -8.56 4.97 5.61
N SER A 74 -8.42 4.04 6.55
CA SER A 74 -8.02 2.67 6.25
C SER A 74 -9.28 1.80 6.06
N HIS A 75 -9.47 1.26 4.87
CA HIS A 75 -10.61 0.42 4.53
C HIS A 75 -10.49 -1.02 5.05
N VAL A 76 -9.41 -1.33 5.76
CA VAL A 76 -9.22 -2.63 6.43
C VAL A 76 -9.68 -2.62 7.88
N ASP A 77 -9.91 -1.44 8.49
CA ASP A 77 -10.19 -1.31 9.92
C ASP A 77 -11.66 -1.56 10.28
N ASN A 78 -12.59 -1.33 9.36
CA ASN A 78 -13.99 -1.64 9.58
C ASN A 78 -14.27 -3.11 9.23
N VAL A 79 -13.95 -4.00 10.17
CA VAL A 79 -14.11 -5.45 10.00
C VAL A 79 -15.53 -5.84 9.65
N ALA A 80 -16.54 -5.18 10.24
CA ALA A 80 -17.96 -5.48 9.96
C ALA A 80 -18.31 -5.15 8.50
N SER A 81 -17.87 -4.00 7.99
CA SER A 81 -18.08 -3.62 6.58
C SER A 81 -17.36 -4.57 5.63
N LEU A 82 -16.08 -4.85 5.89
CA LEU A 82 -15.26 -5.72 5.06
C LEU A 82 -15.86 -7.12 4.96
N THR A 83 -16.26 -7.71 6.08
CA THR A 83 -16.85 -9.06 6.11
C THR A 83 -18.25 -9.09 5.49
N ALA A 84 -19.06 -8.03 5.66
CA ALA A 84 -20.38 -7.94 5.03
C ALA A 84 -20.25 -7.88 3.50
N PHE A 85 -19.40 -7.02 2.94
CA PHE A 85 -19.15 -6.99 1.49
C PHE A 85 -18.59 -8.31 0.97
N ALA A 86 -17.66 -8.95 1.69
CA ALA A 86 -17.10 -10.24 1.30
C ALA A 86 -18.16 -11.35 1.26
N ASN A 87 -19.13 -11.35 2.20
CA ASN A 87 -20.17 -12.35 2.29
C ASN A 87 -21.32 -12.11 1.30
N ASP A 88 -21.75 -10.85 1.16
CA ASP A 88 -23.00 -10.50 0.46
C ASP A 88 -22.78 -10.14 -1.01
N VAL A 89 -21.55 -9.72 -1.37
CA VAL A 89 -21.20 -9.31 -2.73
C VAL A 89 -20.06 -10.19 -3.27
N SER A 90 -18.81 -9.81 -2.96
CA SER A 90 -17.62 -10.59 -3.28
C SER A 90 -16.41 -10.07 -2.50
N TYR A 91 -15.38 -10.90 -2.34
CA TYR A 91 -14.13 -10.45 -1.74
C TYR A 91 -13.38 -9.45 -2.65
N GLU A 92 -13.56 -9.57 -3.95
CA GLU A 92 -12.97 -8.67 -4.95
C GLU A 92 -13.52 -7.23 -4.85
N ASP A 93 -14.73 -7.07 -4.30
CA ASP A 93 -15.41 -5.77 -4.22
C ASP A 93 -15.41 -5.15 -2.81
N VAL A 94 -14.73 -5.76 -1.83
CA VAL A 94 -14.73 -5.29 -0.42
C VAL A 94 -14.25 -3.85 -0.26
N PHE A 95 -13.30 -3.40 -1.06
CA PHE A 95 -12.80 -2.03 -1.01
C PHE A 95 -13.63 -1.10 -1.89
N VAL A 96 -14.02 -1.52 -3.08
CA VAL A 96 -14.91 -0.75 -3.97
C VAL A 96 -16.21 -0.40 -3.26
N GLY A 97 -16.82 -1.36 -2.57
CA GLY A 97 -18.04 -1.13 -1.79
C GLY A 97 -17.92 -0.01 -0.77
N GLN A 98 -16.80 0.03 -0.03
CA GLN A 98 -16.53 1.10 0.93
C GLN A 98 -16.20 2.42 0.24
N LEU A 99 -15.35 2.41 -0.81
CA LEU A 99 -14.97 3.59 -1.57
C LEU A 99 -16.19 4.26 -2.22
N THR A 100 -17.20 3.51 -2.64
CA THR A 100 -18.47 4.07 -3.16
C THR A 100 -19.12 5.05 -2.20
N THR A 101 -18.97 4.85 -0.89
CA THR A 101 -19.53 5.72 0.14
C THR A 101 -18.59 6.87 0.51
N PHE A 102 -17.30 6.60 0.63
CA PHE A 102 -16.36 7.53 1.27
C PHE A 102 -15.52 8.35 0.29
N LEU A 103 -15.26 7.84 -0.92
CA LEU A 103 -14.41 8.51 -1.90
C LEU A 103 -15.08 9.80 -2.43
N ARG A 104 -14.28 10.85 -2.58
CA ARG A 104 -14.66 12.14 -3.16
C ARG A 104 -13.68 12.53 -4.26
N ASP A 105 -14.13 13.35 -5.20
CA ASP A 105 -13.30 13.86 -6.28
C ASP A 105 -12.05 14.54 -5.73
N GLY A 106 -10.91 14.20 -6.28
CA GLY A 106 -9.61 14.73 -5.87
C GLY A 106 -8.95 14.01 -4.68
N ASP A 107 -9.58 13.00 -4.09
CA ASP A 107 -8.96 12.16 -3.07
C ASP A 107 -7.79 11.33 -3.65
N LEU A 108 -6.97 10.77 -2.76
CA LEU A 108 -5.88 9.86 -3.10
C LEU A 108 -6.19 8.47 -2.55
N VAL A 109 -6.07 7.44 -3.39
CA VAL A 109 -6.14 6.04 -2.95
C VAL A 109 -4.77 5.39 -3.08
N ILE A 110 -4.25 4.87 -1.96
CA ILE A 110 -2.97 4.15 -1.91
C ILE A 110 -3.24 2.65 -1.68
N GLY A 111 -2.84 1.84 -2.66
CA GLY A 111 -2.94 0.38 -2.60
C GLY A 111 -1.66 -0.29 -2.15
N PHE A 112 -1.76 -1.21 -1.19
CA PHE A 112 -0.66 -2.06 -0.74
C PHE A 112 -0.92 -3.50 -1.19
N SER A 113 0.01 -4.07 -1.97
CA SER A 113 -0.10 -5.45 -2.43
C SER A 113 1.27 -6.02 -2.73
N GLY A 114 1.76 -6.96 -1.94
CA GLY A 114 3.09 -7.54 -2.16
C GLY A 114 3.28 -8.19 -3.54
N SER A 115 2.23 -8.76 -4.12
CA SER A 115 2.28 -9.36 -5.46
C SER A 115 1.85 -8.43 -6.60
N GLY A 116 1.11 -7.35 -6.28
CA GLY A 116 0.50 -6.48 -7.28
C GLY A 116 -0.62 -7.12 -8.11
N THR A 117 -1.12 -8.29 -7.69
CA THR A 117 -2.14 -9.06 -8.42
C THR A 117 -3.44 -9.27 -7.64
N SER A 118 -3.57 -8.65 -6.46
CA SER A 118 -4.76 -8.76 -5.62
C SER A 118 -5.93 -8.03 -6.28
N GLU A 119 -6.94 -8.78 -6.73
CA GLU A 119 -8.04 -8.25 -7.53
C GLU A 119 -8.83 -7.15 -6.81
N ASN A 120 -9.09 -7.28 -5.51
CA ASN A 120 -9.77 -6.25 -4.72
C ASN A 120 -9.00 -4.93 -4.63
N VAL A 121 -7.65 -4.98 -4.57
CA VAL A 121 -6.79 -3.78 -4.59
C VAL A 121 -6.79 -3.16 -5.99
N ILE A 122 -6.66 -3.99 -7.05
CA ILE A 122 -6.72 -3.55 -8.44
C ILE A 122 -8.03 -2.83 -8.71
N ARG A 123 -9.17 -3.44 -8.40
CA ARG A 123 -10.50 -2.85 -8.61
C ARG A 123 -10.68 -1.54 -7.83
N ALA A 124 -10.17 -1.46 -6.61
CA ALA A 124 -10.23 -0.24 -5.81
C ALA A 124 -9.49 0.93 -6.48
N LEU A 125 -8.30 0.67 -7.02
CA LEU A 125 -7.49 1.68 -7.71
C LEU A 125 -8.09 2.08 -9.05
N GLU A 126 -8.58 1.13 -9.85
CA GLU A 126 -9.31 1.42 -11.09
C GLU A 126 -10.57 2.23 -10.82
N PHE A 127 -11.35 1.87 -9.79
CA PHE A 127 -12.54 2.59 -9.37
C PHE A 127 -12.24 4.04 -8.96
N ALA A 128 -11.14 4.28 -8.25
CA ALA A 128 -10.71 5.61 -7.85
C ALA A 128 -10.31 6.46 -9.07
N ARG A 129 -9.51 5.90 -9.98
CA ARG A 129 -9.10 6.56 -11.21
C ARG A 129 -10.30 6.98 -12.08
N ASP A 130 -11.30 6.10 -12.22
CA ASP A 130 -12.52 6.36 -12.99
C ASP A 130 -13.39 7.48 -12.38
N ARG A 131 -13.08 7.93 -11.16
CA ARG A 131 -13.70 9.03 -10.42
C ARG A 131 -12.81 10.26 -10.25
N SER A 132 -11.82 10.42 -11.13
CA SER A 132 -10.90 11.56 -11.11
C SER A 132 -10.12 11.70 -9.80
N CYS A 133 -9.94 10.60 -9.06
CA CYS A 133 -9.05 10.53 -7.91
C CYS A 133 -7.64 10.14 -8.33
N ARG A 134 -6.66 10.58 -7.54
CA ARG A 134 -5.28 10.15 -7.75
C ARG A 134 -5.08 8.77 -7.13
N THR A 135 -4.14 8.02 -7.71
CA THR A 135 -3.88 6.65 -7.30
C THR A 135 -2.38 6.40 -7.12
N ALA A 136 -2.03 5.71 -6.06
CA ALA A 136 -0.66 5.28 -5.83
C ALA A 136 -0.63 3.83 -5.35
N ALA A 137 0.52 3.16 -5.49
CA ALA A 137 0.69 1.81 -5.00
C ALA A 137 2.09 1.56 -4.46
N ILE A 138 2.17 0.71 -3.43
CA ILE A 138 3.42 0.11 -2.96
C ILE A 138 3.28 -1.41 -3.14
N THR A 139 4.07 -1.97 -4.04
CA THR A 139 4.05 -3.39 -4.40
C THR A 139 5.45 -3.98 -4.35
N GLY A 140 5.64 -5.20 -4.78
CA GLY A 140 6.94 -5.85 -4.80
C GLY A 140 7.18 -6.72 -6.04
N ASP A 141 8.44 -7.00 -6.31
CA ASP A 141 8.85 -7.96 -7.34
C ASP A 141 8.67 -9.41 -6.85
N TYR A 142 7.56 -9.68 -6.17
CA TYR A 142 7.28 -10.98 -5.59
C TYR A 142 7.38 -12.09 -6.65
N ARG A 143 8.31 -13.03 -6.44
CA ARG A 143 8.62 -14.14 -7.37
C ARG A 143 8.96 -13.69 -8.79
N GLY A 144 9.51 -12.50 -8.98
CA GLY A 144 9.84 -11.96 -10.30
C GLY A 144 8.63 -11.42 -11.07
N GLY A 145 7.57 -11.03 -10.38
CA GLY A 145 6.35 -10.52 -10.99
C GLY A 145 6.35 -9.03 -11.34
N GLY A 146 7.45 -8.30 -11.07
CA GLY A 146 7.63 -6.90 -11.46
C GLY A 146 6.56 -5.94 -10.92
N GLY A 147 5.96 -6.25 -9.77
CA GLY A 147 4.87 -5.45 -9.20
C GLY A 147 3.47 -5.78 -9.73
N GLY A 148 3.34 -6.85 -10.51
CA GLY A 148 2.06 -7.30 -11.07
C GLY A 148 1.41 -6.30 -12.01
N LYS A 149 0.11 -6.05 -11.84
CA LYS A 149 -0.66 -5.10 -12.67
C LYS A 149 -0.50 -3.64 -12.18
N LEU A 150 -0.15 -3.42 -10.91
CA LEU A 150 -0.22 -2.11 -10.28
C LEU A 150 0.62 -1.03 -10.97
N PRO A 151 1.88 -1.26 -11.40
CA PRO A 151 2.68 -0.23 -12.06
C PRO A 151 2.05 0.34 -13.34
N SER A 152 1.16 -0.41 -13.99
CA SER A 152 0.53 0.03 -15.25
C SER A 152 -0.82 0.74 -15.06
N ILE A 153 -1.37 0.76 -13.84
CA ILE A 153 -2.73 1.28 -13.61
C ILE A 153 -2.81 2.44 -12.62
N VAL A 154 -1.71 2.80 -11.95
CA VAL A 154 -1.68 3.90 -10.98
C VAL A 154 -0.81 5.06 -11.46
N ASP A 155 -1.01 6.24 -10.85
CA ASP A 155 -0.25 7.46 -11.16
C ASP A 155 1.19 7.41 -10.62
N ALA A 156 1.39 6.83 -9.43
CA ALA A 156 2.70 6.59 -8.83
C ALA A 156 2.79 5.17 -8.27
N CYS A 157 3.86 4.46 -8.56
CA CYS A 157 4.06 3.09 -8.08
C CYS A 157 5.48 2.85 -7.61
N LEU A 158 5.63 2.42 -6.35
CA LEU A 158 6.90 1.94 -5.82
C LEU A 158 6.92 0.41 -5.86
N VAL A 159 7.88 -0.16 -6.58
CA VAL A 159 8.10 -1.62 -6.62
C VAL A 159 9.29 -1.96 -5.74
N VAL A 160 9.05 -2.63 -4.63
CA VAL A 160 10.10 -3.16 -3.74
C VAL A 160 10.86 -4.26 -4.48
N PRO A 161 12.19 -4.14 -4.65
CA PRO A 161 12.99 -5.07 -5.44
C PRO A 161 13.33 -6.36 -4.64
N SER A 162 12.30 -7.10 -4.24
CA SER A 162 12.43 -8.35 -3.49
C SER A 162 11.46 -9.42 -3.97
N HIS A 163 11.93 -10.66 -3.98
CA HIS A 163 11.09 -11.84 -4.25
C HIS A 163 10.43 -12.42 -3.00
N SER A 164 10.78 -11.91 -1.81
CA SER A 164 10.24 -12.36 -0.52
C SER A 164 9.10 -11.46 -0.08
N MET A 165 7.97 -12.07 0.28
CA MET A 165 6.80 -11.33 0.77
C MET A 165 7.13 -10.56 2.06
N GLU A 166 7.88 -11.17 2.97
CA GLU A 166 8.25 -10.57 4.25
C GLU A 166 9.08 -9.30 4.07
N ARG A 167 10.07 -9.30 3.13
CA ARG A 167 10.87 -8.10 2.82
C ARG A 167 10.01 -7.01 2.21
N ILE A 168 9.07 -7.41 1.33
CA ILE A 168 8.14 -6.45 0.70
C ILE A 168 7.27 -5.78 1.77
N GLU A 169 6.70 -6.56 2.70
CA GLU A 169 5.86 -6.03 3.78
C GLU A 169 6.66 -5.17 4.77
N ASP A 170 7.89 -5.55 5.11
CA ASP A 170 8.80 -4.73 5.93
C ASP A 170 9.05 -3.36 5.28
N LEU A 171 9.35 -3.34 3.96
CA LEU A 171 9.61 -2.10 3.26
C LEU A 171 8.35 -1.25 3.06
N GLN A 172 7.17 -1.85 2.93
CA GLN A 172 5.91 -1.09 2.92
C GLN A 172 5.78 -0.20 4.16
N LEU A 173 6.11 -0.74 5.32
CA LEU A 173 6.07 0.01 6.58
C LEU A 173 7.18 1.06 6.66
N ILE A 174 8.41 0.72 6.25
CA ILE A 174 9.54 1.67 6.23
C ILE A 174 9.23 2.85 5.31
N VAL A 175 8.74 2.60 4.10
CA VAL A 175 8.34 3.64 3.14
C VAL A 175 7.26 4.55 3.71
N ASN A 176 6.26 3.99 4.40
CA ASN A 176 5.25 4.78 5.10
C ASN A 176 5.89 5.77 6.10
N HIS A 177 6.85 5.32 6.90
CA HIS A 177 7.54 6.18 7.86
C HIS A 177 8.40 7.23 7.18
N VAL A 178 9.13 6.88 6.12
CA VAL A 178 9.95 7.84 5.35
C VAL A 178 9.10 8.98 4.82
N ILE A 179 7.91 8.67 4.25
CA ILE A 179 6.99 9.69 3.74
C ILE A 179 6.42 10.54 4.88
N LYS A 180 6.07 9.92 6.01
CA LYS A 180 5.45 10.62 7.14
C LYS A 180 6.39 11.61 7.83
N GLU A 181 7.68 11.33 7.89
CA GLU A 181 8.65 12.15 8.66
C GLU A 181 9.15 13.41 7.92
N GLN A 182 8.56 13.75 6.76
CA GLN A 182 8.95 14.92 5.95
C GLN A 182 8.22 16.23 6.34
#